data_89356351ed8d6daa522e5df79ae4d2a3
#
_entry.id   89356351ed8d6daa522e5df79ae4d2a3
#
_cell.length_a   1.000
_cell.length_b   1.000
_cell.length_c   1.000
_cell.angle_alpha   90.00
_cell.angle_beta   90.00
_cell.angle_gamma   90.00
#
_symmetry.space_group_name_H-M   'P 1'
#
loop_
_entity.id
_entity.type
_entity.pdbx_description
1 polymer ?
#
loop_
_entity_poly.entity_id
_entity_poly.type
_entity_poly.pdbx_seq_one_letter_code
_entity_poly.pdbx_strand_id
1 'polypeptide(L)'
;MSGNTKTLKLRIKSVDSTLHLTKAMGLVASSKMRKANLAMAAGRQYEKAVQNVVDLLTAVPDCQSSPFMREYKDGGKTRLIVIAGDRGLAGGYNANVFRTVRDFNEAEIIPIGKRACERYGKEIVSSEKFYAADAFRLAKELCQQFANGEFDRLGIVSTNYISMMTQTPDIKWVFPLTKSENAQNTAAVFEPDERTILDIAVPEYLSGMIVSCVRESFASEVAARRMAMDSAGKNAQQMIDELQLEYNRARQGAITQEITEIVAGAGN
;
A
#
# COMPACT_ATOMS: atom_id res chain seq x y z
N MET A 1 -44.83 -10.71 20.12
CA MET A 1 -44.46 -9.65 19.16
C MET A 1 -43.44 -8.64 19.67
N SER A 2 -43.19 -8.49 20.94
CA SER A 2 -42.15 -7.64 21.52
C SER A 2 -40.69 -8.01 21.11
N GLY A 3 -40.48 -9.26 20.63
CA GLY A 3 -39.17 -9.74 20.20
C GLY A 3 -38.59 -9.04 18.96
N ASN A 4 -39.43 -8.68 17.98
CA ASN A 4 -38.98 -8.08 16.72
C ASN A 4 -38.51 -6.63 16.91
N THR A 5 -39.26 -5.81 17.66
CA THR A 5 -38.90 -4.42 17.96
C THR A 5 -37.62 -4.34 18.81
N LYS A 6 -37.43 -5.26 19.76
CA LYS A 6 -36.19 -5.34 20.56
C LYS A 6 -34.99 -5.71 19.71
N THR A 7 -35.14 -6.66 18.78
CA THR A 7 -34.07 -7.06 17.84
C THR A 7 -33.67 -5.93 16.91
N LEU A 8 -34.66 -5.21 16.33
CA LEU A 8 -34.38 -4.05 15.47
C LEU A 8 -33.65 -2.94 16.25
N LYS A 9 -34.07 -2.66 17.49
CA LYS A 9 -33.39 -1.66 18.34
C LYS A 9 -31.92 -2.04 18.64
N LEU A 10 -31.65 -3.33 18.91
CA LEU A 10 -30.28 -3.80 19.11
C LEU A 10 -29.45 -3.69 17.84
N ARG A 11 -30.04 -3.99 16.67
CA ARG A 11 -29.36 -3.87 15.38
C ARG A 11 -29.04 -2.41 15.03
N ILE A 12 -29.96 -1.47 15.27
CA ILE A 12 -29.71 -0.04 15.12
C ILE A 12 -28.52 0.39 15.98
N LYS A 13 -28.50 0.00 17.25
CA LYS A 13 -27.40 0.32 18.16
C LYS A 13 -26.04 -0.24 17.69
N SER A 14 -26.02 -1.46 17.15
CA SER A 14 -24.81 -2.08 16.62
C SER A 14 -24.28 -1.34 15.38
N VAL A 15 -25.16 -0.97 14.44
CA VAL A 15 -24.78 -0.23 13.24
C VAL A 15 -24.34 1.18 13.59
N ASP A 16 -24.99 1.83 14.56
CA ASP A 16 -24.61 3.17 15.07
C ASP A 16 -23.20 3.13 15.69
N SER A 17 -22.88 2.11 16.47
CA SER A 17 -21.52 1.90 16.98
C SER A 17 -20.49 1.75 15.85
N THR A 18 -20.86 1.04 14.77
CA THR A 18 -20.03 0.87 13.58
C THR A 18 -19.84 2.22 12.85
N LEU A 19 -20.88 3.04 12.75
CA LEU A 19 -20.82 4.39 12.17
C LEU A 19 -19.83 5.28 12.95
N HIS A 20 -19.89 5.27 14.27
CA HIS A 20 -18.95 6.02 15.10
C HIS A 20 -17.51 5.54 14.92
N LEU A 21 -17.29 4.23 14.85
CA LEU A 21 -15.97 3.65 14.63
C LEU A 21 -15.39 4.06 13.25
N THR A 22 -16.19 3.96 12.17
CA THR A 22 -15.74 4.33 10.82
C THR A 22 -15.44 5.81 10.73
N LYS A 23 -16.25 6.69 11.34
CA LYS A 23 -15.96 8.12 11.43
C LYS A 23 -14.65 8.40 12.15
N ALA A 24 -14.41 7.77 13.31
CA ALA A 24 -13.16 7.93 14.05
C ALA A 24 -11.95 7.47 13.24
N MET A 25 -12.03 6.30 12.59
CA MET A 25 -10.94 5.79 11.74
C MET A 25 -10.69 6.69 10.52
N GLY A 26 -11.73 7.24 9.92
CA GLY A 26 -11.62 8.22 8.83
C GLY A 26 -10.90 9.50 9.25
N LEU A 27 -11.19 10.01 10.46
CA LEU A 27 -10.50 11.18 11.03
C LEU A 27 -9.01 10.90 11.29
N VAL A 28 -8.68 9.73 11.85
CA VAL A 28 -7.29 9.32 12.06
C VAL A 28 -6.55 9.19 10.71
N ALA A 29 -7.17 8.59 9.70
CA ALA A 29 -6.59 8.51 8.36
C ALA A 29 -6.35 9.92 7.77
N SER A 30 -7.30 10.85 7.93
CA SER A 30 -7.17 12.25 7.49
C SER A 30 -6.01 12.97 8.16
N SER A 31 -5.83 12.78 9.46
CA SER A 31 -4.71 13.35 10.21
C SER A 31 -3.35 12.83 9.72
N LYS A 32 -3.26 11.53 9.43
CA LYS A 32 -2.03 10.91 8.90
C LYS A 32 -1.72 11.34 7.45
N MET A 33 -2.73 11.67 6.65
CA MET A 33 -2.60 11.99 5.22
C MET A 33 -1.62 13.11 4.94
N ARG A 34 -1.72 14.23 5.69
CA ARG A 34 -0.82 15.37 5.49
C ARG A 34 0.64 14.98 5.66
N LYS A 35 0.97 14.24 6.72
CA LYS A 35 2.34 13.79 6.99
C LYS A 35 2.81 12.78 5.93
N ALA A 36 1.93 11.86 5.52
CA ALA A 36 2.23 10.88 4.49
C ALA A 36 2.53 11.53 3.14
N ASN A 37 1.73 12.53 2.72
CA ASN A 37 1.95 13.24 1.47
C ASN A 37 3.26 14.04 1.47
N LEU A 38 3.63 14.68 2.58
CA LEU A 38 4.92 15.38 2.71
C LEU A 38 6.10 14.39 2.61
N ALA A 39 6.00 13.24 3.29
CA ALA A 39 7.03 12.22 3.24
C ALA A 39 7.16 11.59 1.84
N MET A 40 6.04 11.36 1.15
CA MET A 40 6.01 10.89 -0.23
C MET A 40 6.66 11.89 -1.18
N ALA A 41 6.31 13.19 -1.08
CA ALA A 41 6.90 14.21 -1.93
C ALA A 41 8.42 14.30 -1.78
N ALA A 42 8.92 14.27 -0.54
CA ALA A 42 10.35 14.23 -0.26
C ALA A 42 11.01 12.95 -0.79
N GLY A 43 10.33 11.78 -0.68
CA GLY A 43 10.79 10.52 -1.24
C GLY A 43 10.98 10.57 -2.76
N ARG A 44 9.98 11.08 -3.48
CA ARG A 44 10.02 11.23 -4.94
C ARG A 44 11.13 12.17 -5.40
N GLN A 45 11.38 13.25 -4.66
CA GLN A 45 12.49 14.16 -4.98
C GLN A 45 13.86 13.48 -4.84
N TYR A 46 14.04 12.72 -3.75
CA TYR A 46 15.27 11.96 -3.53
C TYR A 46 15.45 10.85 -4.58
N GLU A 47 14.40 10.06 -4.85
CA GLU A 47 14.38 9.03 -5.91
C GLU A 47 14.85 9.61 -7.25
N LYS A 48 14.27 10.75 -7.66
CA LYS A 48 14.63 11.42 -8.90
C LYS A 48 16.09 11.89 -8.92
N ALA A 49 16.60 12.38 -7.80
CA ALA A 49 17.99 12.84 -7.72
C ALA A 49 18.99 11.68 -7.89
N VAL A 50 18.77 10.57 -7.18
CA VAL A 50 19.66 9.39 -7.30
C VAL A 50 19.50 8.69 -8.64
N GLN A 51 18.29 8.67 -9.22
CA GLN A 51 18.04 8.16 -10.57
C GLN A 51 18.85 8.94 -11.60
N ASN A 52 18.86 10.28 -11.53
CA ASN A 52 19.64 11.11 -12.46
C ASN A 52 21.13 10.78 -12.41
N VAL A 53 21.68 10.52 -11.23
CA VAL A 53 23.10 10.12 -11.08
C VAL A 53 23.37 8.78 -11.77
N VAL A 54 22.50 7.79 -11.53
CA VAL A 54 22.62 6.46 -12.14
C VAL A 54 22.44 6.55 -13.65
N ASP A 55 21.52 7.37 -14.14
CA ASP A 55 21.29 7.60 -15.57
C ASP A 55 22.53 8.16 -16.27
N LEU A 56 23.24 9.11 -15.63
CA LEU A 56 24.50 9.64 -16.14
C LEU A 56 25.59 8.57 -16.20
N LEU A 57 25.74 7.77 -15.14
CA LEU A 57 26.75 6.71 -15.05
C LEU A 57 26.48 5.57 -16.04
N THR A 58 25.23 5.15 -16.18
CA THR A 58 24.85 4.06 -17.11
C THR A 58 24.99 4.43 -18.58
N ALA A 59 25.09 5.72 -18.92
CA ALA A 59 25.39 6.19 -20.27
C ALA A 59 26.89 6.06 -20.64
N VAL A 60 27.78 6.00 -19.65
CA VAL A 60 29.25 5.92 -19.86
C VAL A 60 29.66 4.51 -20.33
N PRO A 61 30.47 4.37 -21.38
CA PRO A 61 30.89 3.07 -21.91
C PRO A 61 31.58 2.16 -20.87
N ASP A 62 32.41 2.73 -20.01
CA ASP A 62 33.19 2.01 -19.02
C ASP A 62 32.30 1.33 -17.95
N CYS A 63 31.12 1.89 -17.69
CA CYS A 63 30.13 1.32 -16.79
C CYS A 63 29.37 0.11 -17.37
N GLN A 64 29.39 -0.11 -18.68
CA GLN A 64 28.68 -1.21 -19.34
C GLN A 64 29.22 -2.60 -18.90
N SER A 65 30.45 -2.66 -18.43
CA SER A 65 31.05 -3.89 -17.89
C SER A 65 30.66 -4.20 -16.44
N SER A 66 29.87 -3.33 -15.79
CA SER A 66 29.40 -3.52 -14.41
C SER A 66 28.48 -4.72 -14.29
N PRO A 67 28.58 -5.53 -13.21
CA PRO A 67 27.63 -6.62 -12.95
C PRO A 67 26.16 -6.16 -12.92
N PHE A 68 25.91 -4.88 -12.59
CA PHE A 68 24.57 -4.29 -12.54
C PHE A 68 23.94 -4.01 -13.91
N MET A 69 24.77 -4.00 -14.98
CA MET A 69 24.35 -3.74 -16.37
C MET A 69 24.19 -5.04 -17.20
N ARG A 70 24.32 -6.23 -16.57
CA ARG A 70 24.18 -7.50 -17.29
C ARG A 70 22.78 -7.64 -17.86
N GLU A 71 22.67 -8.25 -19.04
CA GLU A 71 21.37 -8.49 -19.67
C GLU A 71 20.55 -9.52 -18.88
N TYR A 72 19.27 -9.26 -18.74
CA TYR A 72 18.31 -10.23 -18.20
C TYR A 72 18.04 -11.31 -19.25
N LYS A 73 18.12 -12.56 -18.83
CA LYS A 73 17.74 -13.70 -19.65
C LYS A 73 16.38 -14.21 -19.22
N ASP A 74 15.49 -14.46 -20.18
CA ASP A 74 14.17 -15.01 -19.89
C ASP A 74 14.29 -16.33 -19.13
N GLY A 75 13.49 -16.47 -18.06
CA GLY A 75 13.57 -17.62 -17.16
C GLY A 75 14.60 -17.48 -16.03
N GLY A 76 15.31 -16.35 -15.93
CA GLY A 76 16.22 -16.06 -14.83
C GLY A 76 15.50 -15.89 -13.48
N LYS A 77 16.24 -16.08 -12.39
CA LYS A 77 15.73 -15.96 -11.02
C LYS A 77 15.29 -14.53 -10.74
N THR A 78 14.03 -14.37 -10.37
CA THR A 78 13.44 -13.06 -10.06
C THR A 78 13.25 -12.90 -8.56
N ARG A 79 13.59 -11.74 -8.03
CA ARG A 79 13.24 -11.31 -6.68
C ARG A 79 12.29 -10.13 -6.72
N LEU A 80 11.30 -10.11 -5.83
CA LEU A 80 10.34 -9.03 -5.72
C LEU A 80 10.27 -8.52 -4.28
N ILE A 81 10.55 -7.23 -4.10
CA ILE A 81 10.23 -6.53 -2.85
C ILE A 81 8.75 -6.16 -2.93
N VAL A 82 7.93 -6.76 -2.05
CA VAL A 82 6.47 -6.54 -2.06
C VAL A 82 6.06 -5.67 -0.88
N ILE A 83 5.63 -4.45 -1.18
CA ILE A 83 5.25 -3.46 -0.18
C ILE A 83 3.74 -3.46 -0.02
N ALA A 84 3.25 -3.88 1.16
CA ALA A 84 1.84 -3.83 1.53
C ALA A 84 1.64 -3.06 2.84
N GLY A 85 0.39 -2.85 3.22
CA GLY A 85 0.06 -2.12 4.43
C GLY A 85 0.27 -2.93 5.71
N ASP A 86 0.39 -2.22 6.82
CA ASP A 86 0.47 -2.82 8.16
C ASP A 86 -0.91 -3.22 8.70
N ARG A 87 -1.98 -2.61 8.19
CA ARG A 87 -3.34 -2.76 8.73
C ARG A 87 -4.34 -3.10 7.63
N GLY A 88 -5.47 -3.68 8.03
CA GLY A 88 -6.63 -3.87 7.18
C GLY A 88 -7.51 -2.62 7.07
N LEU A 89 -8.74 -2.81 6.59
CA LEU A 89 -9.77 -1.79 6.45
C LEU A 89 -9.38 -0.61 5.53
N ALA A 90 -8.53 -0.89 4.55
CA ALA A 90 -8.13 0.04 3.49
C ALA A 90 -8.76 -0.35 2.13
N GLY A 91 -10.01 -0.83 2.14
CA GLY A 91 -10.67 -1.31 0.94
C GLY A 91 -9.90 -2.46 0.28
N GLY A 92 -9.73 -2.40 -1.03
CA GLY A 92 -9.01 -3.38 -1.82
C GLY A 92 -7.49 -3.21 -1.88
N TYR A 93 -6.90 -2.26 -1.13
CA TYR A 93 -5.48 -1.88 -1.23
C TYR A 93 -4.54 -3.09 -1.21
N ASN A 94 -4.53 -3.86 -0.11
CA ASN A 94 -3.64 -5.03 0.02
C ASN A 94 -3.94 -6.12 -1.03
N ALA A 95 -5.23 -6.37 -1.31
CA ALA A 95 -5.63 -7.37 -2.30
C ALA A 95 -5.14 -7.02 -3.71
N ASN A 96 -5.14 -5.74 -4.05
CA ASN A 96 -4.65 -5.26 -5.35
C ASN A 96 -3.13 -5.45 -5.48
N VAL A 97 -2.35 -5.11 -4.43
CA VAL A 97 -0.90 -5.38 -4.38
C VAL A 97 -0.61 -6.87 -4.59
N PHE A 98 -1.32 -7.74 -3.89
CA PHE A 98 -1.10 -9.20 -4.02
C PHE A 98 -1.54 -9.76 -5.37
N ARG A 99 -2.49 -9.11 -6.04
CA ARG A 99 -2.90 -9.50 -7.39
C ARG A 99 -1.80 -9.24 -8.42
N THR A 100 -1.06 -8.13 -8.28
CA THR A 100 0.07 -7.78 -9.16
C THR A 100 1.20 -8.82 -9.11
N VAL A 101 1.36 -9.52 -7.98
CA VAL A 101 2.41 -10.54 -7.80
C VAL A 101 1.96 -11.94 -8.26
N ARG A 102 0.69 -12.11 -8.60
CA ARG A 102 0.08 -13.42 -8.86
C ARG A 102 0.77 -14.21 -9.96
N ASP A 103 1.22 -13.51 -10.98
CA ASP A 103 1.82 -14.15 -12.18
C ASP A 103 3.33 -14.48 -11.98
N PHE A 104 3.89 -14.12 -10.83
CA PHE A 104 5.29 -14.34 -10.47
C PHE A 104 5.44 -15.43 -9.41
N ASN A 105 4.86 -16.62 -9.65
CA ASN A 105 4.82 -17.71 -8.67
C ASN A 105 6.20 -18.25 -8.27
N GLU A 106 7.19 -18.12 -9.16
CA GLU A 106 8.56 -18.59 -8.92
C GLU A 106 9.49 -17.51 -8.35
N ALA A 107 8.99 -16.28 -8.20
CA ALA A 107 9.79 -15.20 -7.66
C ALA A 107 10.00 -15.35 -6.15
N GLU A 108 11.23 -15.11 -5.70
CA GLU A 108 11.53 -14.97 -4.28
C GLU A 108 10.98 -13.65 -3.75
N ILE A 109 10.11 -13.72 -2.73
CA ILE A 109 9.44 -12.55 -2.19
C ILE A 109 10.15 -12.04 -0.94
N ILE A 110 10.42 -10.72 -0.94
CA ILE A 110 10.93 -9.94 0.19
C ILE A 110 9.81 -9.01 0.64
N PRO A 111 9.01 -9.37 1.66
CA PRO A 111 7.86 -8.60 2.04
C PRO A 111 8.22 -7.43 2.95
N ILE A 112 7.61 -6.26 2.69
CA ILE A 112 7.61 -5.09 3.57
C ILE A 112 6.15 -4.74 3.90
N GLY A 113 5.85 -4.56 5.18
CA GLY A 113 4.50 -4.38 5.70
C GLY A 113 3.92 -5.66 6.29
N LYS A 114 3.25 -5.53 7.43
CA LYS A 114 2.75 -6.68 8.20
C LYS A 114 1.90 -7.62 7.39
N ARG A 115 1.01 -7.09 6.52
CA ARG A 115 0.13 -7.90 5.68
C ARG A 115 0.87 -8.70 4.61
N ALA A 116 1.98 -8.16 4.09
CA ALA A 116 2.85 -8.92 3.19
C ALA A 116 3.60 -10.00 3.95
N CYS A 117 4.19 -9.68 5.11
CA CYS A 117 4.91 -10.63 5.94
C CYS A 117 4.02 -11.80 6.39
N GLU A 118 2.80 -11.52 6.85
CA GLU A 118 1.82 -12.54 7.21
C GLU A 118 1.46 -13.46 6.02
N ARG A 119 1.29 -12.87 4.83
CA ARG A 119 0.93 -13.63 3.63
C ARG A 119 2.03 -14.57 3.16
N TYR A 120 3.29 -14.14 3.25
CA TYR A 120 4.44 -14.91 2.74
C TYR A 120 5.20 -15.66 3.84
N GLY A 121 4.69 -15.67 5.06
CA GLY A 121 5.27 -16.42 6.19
C GLY A 121 6.68 -15.97 6.58
N LYS A 122 6.96 -14.67 6.48
CA LYS A 122 8.26 -14.07 6.82
C LYS A 122 8.16 -13.27 8.14
N GLU A 123 9.32 -12.97 8.71
CA GLU A 123 9.42 -12.10 9.89
C GLU A 123 8.74 -10.75 9.66
N ILE A 124 8.07 -10.24 10.71
CA ILE A 124 7.23 -9.05 10.60
C ILE A 124 8.08 -7.79 10.47
N VAL A 125 8.03 -7.17 9.30
CA VAL A 125 8.59 -5.85 9.01
C VAL A 125 7.44 -4.86 8.80
N SER A 126 7.42 -3.76 9.56
CA SER A 126 6.36 -2.75 9.46
C SER A 126 6.70 -1.74 8.36
N SER A 127 5.75 -1.47 7.44
CA SER A 127 5.91 -0.43 6.42
C SER A 127 5.87 0.99 7.02
N GLU A 128 5.09 1.21 8.08
CA GLU A 128 5.02 2.51 8.79
C GLU A 128 6.32 2.83 9.54
N LYS A 129 7.07 1.80 9.99
CA LYS A 129 8.32 1.91 10.76
C LYS A 129 9.55 1.48 9.95
N PHE A 130 9.47 1.49 8.65
CA PHE A 130 10.60 1.18 7.77
C PHE A 130 11.36 2.47 7.47
N TYR A 131 12.60 2.53 7.94
CA TYR A 131 13.43 3.73 7.87
C TYR A 131 14.51 3.60 6.79
N ALA A 132 15.16 4.73 6.46
CA ALA A 132 16.23 4.77 5.47
C ALA A 132 17.40 3.81 5.80
N ALA A 133 17.72 3.63 7.09
CA ALA A 133 18.76 2.69 7.51
C ALA A 133 18.40 1.23 7.19
N ASP A 134 17.12 0.85 7.32
CA ASP A 134 16.65 -0.50 6.97
C ASP A 134 16.69 -0.71 5.46
N ALA A 135 16.29 0.32 4.69
CA ALA A 135 16.35 0.29 3.24
C ALA A 135 17.81 0.18 2.74
N PHE A 136 18.72 0.93 3.32
CA PHE A 136 20.12 0.89 2.93
C PHE A 136 20.77 -0.47 3.23
N ARG A 137 20.48 -1.06 4.39
CA ARG A 137 20.95 -2.40 4.74
C ARG A 137 20.45 -3.45 3.75
N LEU A 138 19.14 -3.43 3.45
CA LEU A 138 18.52 -4.31 2.46
C LEU A 138 19.08 -4.09 1.06
N ALA A 139 19.25 -2.83 0.64
CA ALA A 139 19.81 -2.49 -0.65
C ALA A 139 21.24 -3.00 -0.81
N LYS A 140 22.10 -2.79 0.20
CA LYS A 140 23.48 -3.27 0.18
C LYS A 140 23.56 -4.79 0.05
N GLU A 141 22.73 -5.51 0.80
CA GLU A 141 22.65 -6.98 0.72
C GLU A 141 22.21 -7.43 -0.68
N LEU A 142 21.13 -6.86 -1.21
CA LEU A 142 20.61 -7.21 -2.53
C LEU A 142 21.60 -6.86 -3.67
N CYS A 143 22.30 -5.74 -3.58
CA CYS A 143 23.33 -5.38 -4.54
C CYS A 143 24.47 -6.39 -4.55
N GLN A 144 24.94 -6.82 -3.37
CA GLN A 144 25.98 -7.83 -3.26
C GLN A 144 25.54 -9.19 -3.83
N GLN A 145 24.34 -9.64 -3.50
CA GLN A 145 23.76 -10.89 -4.00
C GLN A 145 23.55 -10.84 -5.53
N PHE A 146 23.09 -9.69 -6.05
CA PHE A 146 22.96 -9.50 -7.50
C PHE A 146 24.31 -9.54 -8.21
N ALA A 147 25.32 -8.85 -7.70
CA ALA A 147 26.68 -8.88 -8.25
C ALA A 147 27.27 -10.30 -8.26
N ASN A 148 26.96 -11.10 -7.22
CA ASN A 148 27.37 -12.51 -7.12
C ASN A 148 26.57 -13.44 -8.06
N GLY A 149 25.52 -12.96 -8.73
CA GLY A 149 24.71 -13.78 -9.63
C GLY A 149 23.69 -14.68 -8.93
N GLU A 150 23.31 -14.40 -7.69
CA GLU A 150 22.32 -15.21 -6.96
C GLU A 150 20.91 -15.09 -7.54
N PHE A 151 20.61 -13.94 -8.17
CA PHE A 151 19.38 -13.70 -8.92
C PHE A 151 19.66 -12.77 -10.13
N ASP A 152 18.73 -12.73 -11.09
CA ASP A 152 18.92 -12.07 -12.39
C ASP A 152 18.05 -10.83 -12.56
N ARG A 153 16.98 -10.71 -11.78
CA ARG A 153 16.05 -9.58 -11.88
C ARG A 153 15.51 -9.17 -10.51
N LEU A 154 15.44 -7.85 -10.26
CA LEU A 154 14.83 -7.27 -9.07
C LEU A 154 13.72 -6.30 -9.44
N GLY A 155 12.53 -6.51 -8.87
CA GLY A 155 11.41 -5.59 -8.95
C GLY A 155 10.94 -5.12 -7.58
N ILE A 156 10.37 -3.92 -7.51
CA ILE A 156 9.69 -3.38 -6.33
C ILE A 156 8.21 -3.26 -6.66
N VAL A 157 7.39 -4.08 -6.01
CA VAL A 157 5.93 -4.01 -6.09
C VAL A 157 5.44 -3.01 -5.07
N SER A 158 4.95 -1.88 -5.55
CA SER A 158 4.49 -0.76 -4.72
C SER A 158 3.21 -0.18 -5.28
N THR A 159 2.55 0.70 -4.54
CA THR A 159 1.34 1.36 -5.00
C THR A 159 1.62 2.81 -5.33
N ASN A 160 1.47 3.17 -6.59
CA ASN A 160 1.58 4.54 -7.09
C ASN A 160 0.39 5.38 -6.60
N TYR A 161 0.68 6.50 -5.94
CA TYR A 161 -0.32 7.48 -5.53
C TYR A 161 -0.60 8.46 -6.67
N ILE A 162 -1.73 8.30 -7.35
CA ILE A 162 -2.17 9.21 -8.42
C ILE A 162 -3.03 10.33 -7.83
N SER A 163 -4.02 9.94 -7.01
CA SER A 163 -4.91 10.87 -6.30
C SER A 163 -5.46 10.19 -5.04
N MET A 164 -6.20 10.95 -4.22
CA MET A 164 -6.92 10.38 -3.07
C MET A 164 -7.91 9.28 -3.50
N MET A 165 -8.46 9.36 -4.70
CA MET A 165 -9.45 8.39 -5.21
C MET A 165 -8.80 7.24 -5.98
N THR A 166 -7.59 7.43 -6.50
CA THR A 166 -6.96 6.48 -7.42
C THR A 166 -5.55 6.13 -6.94
N GLN A 167 -5.35 4.87 -6.59
CA GLN A 167 -4.07 4.27 -6.25
C GLN A 167 -3.90 2.99 -7.06
N THR A 168 -2.80 2.88 -7.78
CA THR A 168 -2.56 1.75 -8.68
C THR A 168 -1.28 1.01 -8.29
N PRO A 169 -1.34 -0.27 -7.92
CA PRO A 169 -0.15 -1.07 -7.70
C PRO A 169 0.56 -1.32 -9.03
N ASP A 170 1.88 -1.30 -8.98
CA ASP A 170 2.74 -1.51 -10.13
C ASP A 170 4.05 -2.16 -9.73
N ILE A 171 4.81 -2.69 -10.69
CA ILE A 171 6.15 -3.24 -10.51
C ILE A 171 7.15 -2.30 -11.13
N LYS A 172 8.00 -1.69 -10.30
CA LYS A 172 9.17 -0.95 -10.77
C LYS A 172 10.35 -1.90 -10.86
N TRP A 173 10.81 -2.19 -12.06
CA TRP A 173 12.01 -2.99 -12.28
C TRP A 173 13.25 -2.14 -12.00
N VAL A 174 14.16 -2.65 -11.17
CA VAL A 174 15.35 -1.93 -10.71
C VAL A 174 16.61 -2.59 -11.25
N PHE A 175 16.71 -3.90 -11.19
CA PHE A 175 17.82 -4.65 -11.77
C PHE A 175 17.33 -5.61 -12.86
N PRO A 176 18.17 -5.81 -13.90
CA PRO A 176 19.41 -5.09 -14.22
C PRO A 176 19.17 -3.62 -14.54
N LEU A 177 20.20 -2.78 -14.37
CA LEU A 177 20.18 -1.40 -14.83
C LEU A 177 20.21 -1.39 -16.36
N THR A 178 19.45 -0.49 -16.95
CA THR A 178 19.43 -0.30 -18.40
C THR A 178 20.16 0.99 -18.76
N LYS A 179 20.81 0.99 -19.92
CA LYS A 179 21.43 2.20 -20.45
C LYS A 179 20.37 3.29 -20.60
N SER A 180 20.62 4.45 -20.00
CA SER A 180 19.71 5.59 -20.14
C SER A 180 19.93 6.26 -21.51
N GLU A 181 18.84 6.35 -22.31
CA GLU A 181 18.82 7.09 -23.56
C GLU A 181 18.65 8.59 -23.33
N ASN A 182 18.21 8.99 -22.14
CA ASN A 182 17.90 10.37 -21.77
C ASN A 182 19.04 11.06 -20.98
N ALA A 183 20.19 10.41 -20.82
CA ALA A 183 21.34 11.05 -20.18
C ALA A 183 21.71 12.29 -21.00
N GLN A 184 21.38 13.48 -20.48
CA GLN A 184 21.88 14.72 -21.06
C GLN A 184 23.40 14.64 -21.08
N ASN A 185 23.99 15.02 -22.20
CA ASN A 185 25.45 15.07 -22.41
C ASN A 185 26.07 16.14 -21.48
N THR A 186 25.98 15.92 -20.19
CA THR A 186 26.57 16.76 -19.17
C THR A 186 28.02 16.29 -19.06
N ALA A 187 28.96 17.17 -19.31
CA ALA A 187 30.38 16.91 -19.09
C ALA A 187 30.65 16.81 -17.57
N ALA A 188 30.19 15.72 -16.98
CA ALA A 188 30.49 15.40 -15.59
C ALA A 188 31.85 14.69 -15.54
N VAL A 189 32.71 15.11 -14.64
CA VAL A 189 33.96 14.43 -14.32
C VAL A 189 33.74 13.64 -13.05
N PHE A 190 34.00 12.34 -13.12
CA PHE A 190 33.86 11.43 -11.97
C PHE A 190 35.24 11.10 -11.41
N GLU A 191 35.40 11.20 -10.10
CA GLU A 191 36.64 10.86 -9.40
C GLU A 191 36.35 9.79 -8.34
N PRO A 192 37.11 8.67 -8.24
CA PRO A 192 38.34 8.41 -9.01
C PRO A 192 38.07 7.92 -10.44
N ASP A 193 36.98 7.22 -10.72
CA ASP A 193 36.54 6.72 -12.02
C ASP A 193 35.03 6.39 -11.99
N GLU A 194 34.43 6.34 -13.16
CA GLU A 194 32.98 6.16 -13.33
C GLU A 194 32.47 4.83 -12.77
N ARG A 195 33.25 3.77 -12.92
CA ARG A 195 32.86 2.46 -12.45
C ARG A 195 32.84 2.36 -10.93
N THR A 196 33.86 2.88 -10.26
CA THR A 196 33.92 2.94 -8.79
C THR A 196 32.76 3.77 -8.25
N ILE A 197 32.44 4.89 -8.91
CA ILE A 197 31.31 5.71 -8.52
C ILE A 197 29.98 4.97 -8.73
N LEU A 198 29.80 4.21 -9.83
CA LEU A 198 28.62 3.40 -10.06
C LEU A 198 28.44 2.36 -8.95
N ASP A 199 29.50 1.64 -8.57
CA ASP A 199 29.45 0.62 -7.54
C ASP A 199 29.05 1.19 -6.15
N ILE A 200 29.40 2.45 -5.87
CA ILE A 200 28.99 3.18 -4.67
C ILE A 200 27.56 3.72 -4.80
N ALA A 201 27.17 4.22 -5.98
CA ALA A 201 25.89 4.85 -6.22
C ALA A 201 24.72 3.86 -6.29
N VAL A 202 24.94 2.64 -6.77
CA VAL A 202 23.88 1.65 -6.95
C VAL A 202 23.18 1.24 -5.64
N PRO A 203 23.88 0.95 -4.52
CA PRO A 203 23.22 0.71 -3.24
C PRO A 203 22.42 1.91 -2.73
N GLU A 204 22.92 3.13 -2.91
CA GLU A 204 22.18 4.36 -2.55
C GLU A 204 20.93 4.54 -3.43
N TYR A 205 21.06 4.29 -4.72
CA TYR A 205 19.95 4.30 -5.67
C TYR A 205 18.86 3.31 -5.26
N LEU A 206 19.20 2.04 -5.04
CA LEU A 206 18.23 1.02 -4.63
C LEU A 206 17.59 1.38 -3.28
N SER A 207 18.38 1.87 -2.32
CA SER A 207 17.87 2.34 -1.03
C SER A 207 16.87 3.49 -1.21
N GLY A 208 17.20 4.48 -2.04
CA GLY A 208 16.33 5.61 -2.37
C GLY A 208 15.01 5.17 -3.00
N MET A 209 15.08 4.23 -3.96
CA MET A 209 13.92 3.63 -4.60
C MET A 209 13.02 2.92 -3.58
N ILE A 210 13.59 2.09 -2.71
CA ILE A 210 12.82 1.37 -1.67
C ILE A 210 12.14 2.36 -0.74
N VAL A 211 12.86 3.36 -0.22
CA VAL A 211 12.29 4.37 0.70
C VAL A 211 11.17 5.16 0.02
N SER A 212 11.35 5.58 -1.23
CA SER A 212 10.34 6.31 -1.99
C SER A 212 9.09 5.45 -2.18
N CYS A 213 9.25 4.20 -2.63
CA CYS A 213 8.16 3.25 -2.82
C CYS A 213 7.41 2.94 -1.51
N VAL A 214 8.10 2.80 -0.37
CA VAL A 214 7.46 2.58 0.93
C VAL A 214 6.64 3.80 1.36
N ARG A 215 7.18 5.02 1.20
CA ARG A 215 6.47 6.26 1.55
C ARG A 215 5.26 6.49 0.66
N GLU A 216 5.38 6.23 -0.63
CA GLU A 216 4.29 6.34 -1.60
C GLU A 216 3.20 5.30 -1.34
N SER A 217 3.57 4.06 -1.08
CA SER A 217 2.67 2.97 -0.69
C SER A 217 1.94 3.28 0.61
N PHE A 218 2.62 3.87 1.60
CA PHE A 218 2.00 4.29 2.85
C PHE A 218 0.98 5.42 2.64
N ALA A 219 1.30 6.43 1.81
CA ALA A 219 0.35 7.49 1.46
C ALA A 219 -0.89 6.92 0.75
N SER A 220 -0.68 5.98 -0.16
CA SER A 220 -1.75 5.26 -0.87
C SER A 220 -2.62 4.44 0.07
N GLU A 221 -2.04 3.73 1.03
CA GLU A 221 -2.77 2.96 2.06
C GLU A 221 -3.65 3.88 2.92
N VAL A 222 -3.12 5.01 3.37
CA VAL A 222 -3.86 5.99 4.18
C VAL A 222 -5.01 6.59 3.39
N ALA A 223 -4.80 6.92 2.10
CA ALA A 223 -5.86 7.43 1.21
C ALA A 223 -6.96 6.38 0.99
N ALA A 224 -6.59 5.16 0.64
CA ALA A 224 -7.53 4.05 0.45
C ALA A 224 -8.35 3.78 1.72
N ARG A 225 -7.71 3.81 2.89
CA ARG A 225 -8.41 3.66 4.18
C ARG A 225 -9.39 4.80 4.42
N ARG A 226 -9.02 6.05 4.17
CA ARG A 226 -9.93 7.17 4.32
C ARG A 226 -11.16 7.01 3.44
N MET A 227 -10.99 6.66 2.17
CA MET A 227 -12.10 6.45 1.23
C MET A 227 -12.98 5.27 1.65
N ALA A 228 -12.38 4.17 2.10
CA ALA A 228 -13.11 3.01 2.59
C ALA A 228 -13.96 3.34 3.83
N MET A 229 -13.41 4.12 4.77
CA MET A 229 -14.14 4.53 5.98
C MET A 229 -15.25 5.54 5.68
N ASP A 230 -15.06 6.45 4.74
CA ASP A 230 -16.11 7.39 4.30
C ASP A 230 -17.28 6.61 3.66
N SER A 231 -16.97 5.68 2.76
CA SER A 231 -17.98 4.83 2.13
C SER A 231 -18.71 3.94 3.15
N ALA A 232 -17.97 3.30 4.07
CA ALA A 232 -18.56 2.48 5.12
C ALA A 232 -19.45 3.31 6.07
N GLY A 233 -19.05 4.54 6.39
CA GLY A 233 -19.85 5.46 7.19
C GLY A 233 -21.16 5.86 6.52
N LYS A 234 -21.14 6.17 5.21
CA LYS A 234 -22.36 6.46 4.44
C LYS A 234 -23.32 5.27 4.41
N ASN A 235 -22.78 4.06 4.15
CA ASN A 235 -23.59 2.84 4.13
C ASN A 235 -24.18 2.53 5.52
N ALA A 236 -23.42 2.76 6.59
CA ALA A 236 -23.94 2.57 7.96
C ALA A 236 -25.06 3.56 8.28
N GLN A 237 -24.94 4.81 7.88
CA GLN A 237 -26.01 5.80 8.07
C GLN A 237 -27.28 5.41 7.32
N GLN A 238 -27.16 5.03 6.05
CA GLN A 238 -28.30 4.57 5.25
C GLN A 238 -28.99 3.34 5.92
N MET A 239 -28.22 2.39 6.40
CA MET A 239 -28.76 1.21 7.10
C MET A 239 -29.48 1.61 8.39
N ILE A 240 -29.02 2.61 9.13
CA ILE A 240 -29.70 3.12 10.32
C ILE A 240 -31.07 3.70 9.93
N ASP A 241 -31.11 4.51 8.87
CA ASP A 241 -32.34 5.16 8.42
C ASP A 241 -33.38 4.10 7.98
N GLU A 242 -32.97 3.10 7.25
CA GLU A 242 -33.82 1.95 6.84
C GLU A 242 -34.35 1.18 8.06
N LEU A 243 -33.47 0.82 9.00
CA LEU A 243 -33.84 0.12 10.22
C LEU A 243 -34.78 0.92 11.14
N GLN A 244 -34.64 2.25 11.16
CA GLN A 244 -35.55 3.13 11.90
C GLN A 244 -36.95 3.15 11.30
N LEU A 245 -37.08 3.12 9.97
CA LEU A 245 -38.38 2.99 9.31
C LEU A 245 -39.05 1.65 9.65
N GLU A 246 -38.28 0.55 9.56
CA GLU A 246 -38.79 -0.79 9.96
C GLU A 246 -39.21 -0.84 11.43
N TYR A 247 -38.40 -0.27 12.32
CA TYR A 247 -38.70 -0.21 13.75
C TYR A 247 -39.99 0.57 14.02
N ASN A 248 -40.19 1.72 13.37
CA ASN A 248 -41.38 2.52 13.54
C ASN A 248 -42.65 1.80 13.04
N ARG A 249 -42.57 1.10 11.90
CA ARG A 249 -43.66 0.26 11.35
C ARG A 249 -43.98 -0.88 12.29
N ALA A 250 -42.98 -1.62 12.76
CA ALA A 250 -43.16 -2.72 13.68
C ALA A 250 -43.73 -2.26 15.02
N ARG A 251 -43.32 -1.10 15.54
CA ARG A 251 -43.85 -0.50 16.77
C ARG A 251 -45.31 -0.13 16.60
N GLN A 252 -45.70 0.56 15.51
CA GLN A 252 -47.06 0.93 15.22
C GLN A 252 -47.95 -0.30 15.11
N GLY A 253 -47.50 -1.34 14.38
CA GLY A 253 -48.22 -2.60 14.29
C GLY A 253 -48.45 -3.30 15.66
N ALA A 254 -47.42 -3.30 16.51
CA ALA A 254 -47.50 -3.86 17.86
C ALA A 254 -48.51 -3.09 18.73
N ILE A 255 -48.47 -1.74 18.70
CA ILE A 255 -49.43 -0.89 19.44
C ILE A 255 -50.84 -1.12 18.94
N THR A 256 -51.07 -1.16 17.62
CA THR A 256 -52.38 -1.42 17.04
C THR A 256 -52.94 -2.76 17.49
N GLN A 257 -52.08 -3.80 17.49
CA GLN A 257 -52.48 -5.13 17.93
C GLN A 257 -52.80 -5.16 19.42
N GLU A 258 -52.03 -4.56 20.31
CA GLU A 258 -52.29 -4.44 21.73
C GLU A 258 -53.64 -3.74 22.01
N ILE A 259 -53.90 -2.63 21.30
CA ILE A 259 -55.20 -1.92 21.40
C ILE A 259 -56.32 -2.81 20.93
N THR A 260 -56.18 -3.54 19.82
CA THR A 260 -57.21 -4.45 19.30
C THR A 260 -57.50 -5.59 20.28
N GLU A 261 -56.47 -6.17 20.90
CA GLU A 261 -56.59 -7.23 21.89
C GLU A 261 -57.30 -6.70 23.17
N ILE A 262 -57.00 -5.50 23.63
CA ILE A 262 -57.67 -4.86 24.78
C ILE A 262 -59.15 -4.61 24.47
N VAL A 263 -59.46 -4.06 23.30
CA VAL A 263 -60.85 -3.78 22.90
C VAL A 263 -61.65 -5.05 22.73
N ALA A 264 -61.08 -6.08 22.13
CA ALA A 264 -61.72 -7.42 22.01
C ALA A 264 -61.93 -8.11 23.35
N GLY A 265 -60.99 -7.96 24.31
CA GLY A 265 -61.11 -8.50 25.67
C GLY A 265 -62.08 -7.73 26.59
N ALA A 266 -62.35 -6.43 26.30
CA ALA A 266 -63.28 -5.62 27.05
C ALA A 266 -64.76 -5.77 26.57
N GLY A 267 -64.96 -6.44 25.42
CA GLY A 267 -66.30 -6.64 24.82
C GLY A 267 -66.98 -7.98 25.21
N ASN A 268 -66.38 -8.76 26.09
CA ASN A 268 -66.95 -9.93 26.76
C ASN A 268 -67.15 -9.61 28.25
#